data_cb7e04bb1f48bdbb81b690fec60f0a3f
#
_entry.id   cb7e04bb1f48bdbb81b690fec60f0a3f
#
_cell.length_a   1.000
_cell.length_b   1.000
_cell.length_c   1.000
_cell.angle_alpha   90.00
_cell.angle_beta   90.00
_cell.angle_gamma   90.00
#
_symmetry.space_group_name_H-M   'P 1'
#
loop_
_entity.id
_entity.type
_entity.pdbx_description
1 polymer ?
#
loop_
_entity_poly.entity_id
_entity_poly.type
_entity_poly.pdbx_seq_one_letter_code
_entity_poly.pdbx_strand_id
1 'polypeptide(L)'
;SYDAAALVELLHTATLVHDDVVDDANERRGFFSVNALWKNKIAVLVGDYMLSRILLLSLEKENTDLLKVVARAVREMSEGELLQLEKARHLDITEEIYFEVIRKKTASLIATCCEAGAISVGNTQYQECMFLFGEAVGIAFQIKDDIFDYGSDNKIGKPTGIDIREQKMTLPLIYTINNVSQKDRSELLNIVRNKNEDASSIARAVDLVI
;
A
#
# COMPACT_ATOMS: atom_id res chain seq x y z
N SER A 1 2.76 -25.14 -5.81
CA SER A 1 3.12 -23.79 -6.28
C SER A 1 1.95 -23.03 -6.90
N TYR A 2 1.10 -23.64 -7.75
CA TYR A 2 -0.08 -22.96 -8.31
C TYR A 2 -1.09 -22.55 -7.23
N ASP A 3 -1.30 -23.39 -6.21
CA ASP A 3 -2.21 -23.07 -5.10
C ASP A 3 -1.69 -21.86 -4.31
N ALA A 4 -0.39 -21.78 -4.04
CA ALA A 4 0.21 -20.64 -3.37
C ALA A 4 0.04 -19.34 -4.19
N ALA A 5 0.28 -19.41 -5.50
CA ALA A 5 0.09 -18.27 -6.39
C ALA A 5 -1.39 -17.81 -6.43
N ALA A 6 -2.33 -18.77 -6.49
CA ALA A 6 -3.76 -18.46 -6.48
C ALA A 6 -4.21 -17.80 -5.16
N LEU A 7 -3.70 -18.28 -4.02
CA LEU A 7 -4.02 -17.69 -2.70
C LEU A 7 -3.50 -16.26 -2.59
N VAL A 8 -2.27 -16.01 -3.04
CA VAL A 8 -1.67 -14.66 -3.02
C VAL A 8 -2.42 -13.72 -3.96
N GLU A 9 -2.78 -14.16 -5.18
CA GLU A 9 -3.51 -13.33 -6.13
C GLU A 9 -4.93 -13.01 -5.65
N LEU A 10 -5.62 -13.97 -5.04
CA LEU A 10 -6.91 -13.74 -4.40
C LEU A 10 -6.80 -12.74 -3.25
N LEU A 11 -5.76 -12.87 -2.41
CA LEU A 11 -5.51 -11.92 -1.33
C LEU A 11 -5.27 -10.52 -1.87
N HIS A 12 -4.34 -10.38 -2.81
CA HIS A 12 -4.04 -9.09 -3.44
C HIS A 12 -5.28 -8.45 -4.07
N THR A 13 -6.09 -9.24 -4.79
CA THR A 13 -7.31 -8.73 -5.40
C THR A 13 -8.35 -8.32 -4.36
N ALA A 14 -8.52 -9.10 -3.28
CA ALA A 14 -9.44 -8.77 -2.19
C ALA A 14 -9.05 -7.45 -1.51
N THR A 15 -7.76 -7.27 -1.21
CA THR A 15 -7.28 -6.03 -0.60
C THR A 15 -7.43 -4.83 -1.52
N LEU A 16 -7.14 -4.97 -2.83
CA LEU A 16 -7.39 -3.90 -3.80
C LEU A 16 -8.85 -3.47 -3.89
N VAL A 17 -9.79 -4.44 -3.78
CA VAL A 17 -11.24 -4.13 -3.77
C VAL A 17 -11.63 -3.38 -2.51
N HIS A 18 -11.06 -3.73 -1.35
CA HIS A 18 -11.29 -3.00 -0.10
C HIS A 18 -10.62 -1.62 -0.11
N ASP A 19 -9.39 -1.51 -0.62
CA ASP A 19 -8.68 -0.24 -0.76
C ASP A 19 -9.44 0.76 -1.65
N ASP A 20 -10.05 0.28 -2.76
CA ASP A 20 -10.89 1.13 -3.61
C ASP A 20 -12.09 1.74 -2.85
N VAL A 21 -12.58 1.08 -1.80
CA VAL A 21 -13.63 1.63 -0.93
C VAL A 21 -13.06 2.63 0.06
N VAL A 22 -11.89 2.35 0.63
CA VAL A 22 -11.22 3.21 1.62
C VAL A 22 -10.75 4.51 0.97
N ASP A 23 -10.18 4.42 -0.23
CA ASP A 23 -9.64 5.56 -0.99
C ASP A 23 -10.73 6.27 -1.84
N ASP A 24 -11.98 5.81 -1.81
CA ASP A 24 -13.09 6.26 -2.69
C ASP A 24 -12.69 6.27 -4.18
N ALA A 25 -11.87 5.30 -4.58
CA ALA A 25 -11.31 5.22 -5.91
C ALA A 25 -12.37 4.80 -6.95
N ASN A 26 -12.50 5.59 -8.02
CA ASN A 26 -13.45 5.31 -9.10
C ASN A 26 -12.85 4.46 -10.23
N GLU A 27 -11.52 4.49 -10.38
CA GLU A 27 -10.82 3.78 -11.44
C GLU A 27 -9.62 3.02 -10.90
N ARG A 28 -9.37 1.83 -11.47
CA ARG A 28 -8.19 1.02 -11.20
C ARG A 28 -7.68 0.40 -12.50
N ARG A 29 -6.42 0.65 -12.83
CA ARG A 29 -5.75 0.13 -14.05
C ARG A 29 -6.51 0.47 -15.35
N GLY A 30 -7.16 1.65 -15.41
CA GLY A 30 -7.93 2.09 -16.56
C GLY A 30 -9.34 1.51 -16.69
N PHE A 31 -9.82 0.78 -15.67
CA PHE A 31 -11.17 0.26 -15.58
C PHE A 31 -11.89 0.86 -14.37
N PHE A 32 -13.23 0.91 -14.44
CA PHE A 32 -14.03 1.28 -13.26
C PHE A 32 -13.81 0.29 -12.13
N SER A 33 -13.61 0.82 -10.92
CA SER A 33 -13.52 -0.01 -9.71
C SER A 33 -14.86 -0.70 -9.40
N VAL A 34 -14.83 -1.77 -8.60
CA VAL A 34 -16.05 -2.42 -8.12
C VAL A 34 -16.90 -1.42 -7.33
N ASN A 35 -16.24 -0.55 -6.55
CA ASN A 35 -16.88 0.52 -5.79
C ASN A 35 -17.62 1.51 -6.70
N ALA A 36 -17.00 1.94 -7.80
CA ALA A 36 -17.63 2.85 -8.75
C ALA A 36 -18.90 2.26 -9.42
N LEU A 37 -18.84 0.97 -9.77
CA LEU A 37 -19.94 0.28 -10.47
C LEU A 37 -21.09 -0.14 -9.54
N TRP A 38 -20.77 -0.67 -8.36
CA TRP A 38 -21.71 -1.40 -7.51
C TRP A 38 -21.89 -0.80 -6.11
N LYS A 39 -21.18 0.31 -5.80
CA LYS A 39 -21.18 0.98 -4.49
C LYS A 39 -20.46 0.19 -3.39
N ASN A 40 -20.08 0.90 -2.32
CA ASN A 40 -19.26 0.40 -1.21
C ASN A 40 -19.75 -0.93 -0.62
N LYS A 41 -21.08 -1.11 -0.49
CA LYS A 41 -21.65 -2.33 0.11
C LYS A 41 -21.30 -3.60 -0.68
N ILE A 42 -21.39 -3.53 -2.00
CA ILE A 42 -21.07 -4.69 -2.85
C ILE A 42 -19.55 -4.92 -2.89
N ALA A 43 -18.76 -3.85 -2.98
CA ALA A 43 -17.31 -3.96 -2.97
C ALA A 43 -16.80 -4.63 -1.69
N VAL A 44 -17.28 -4.21 -0.51
CA VAL A 44 -16.93 -4.85 0.76
C VAL A 44 -17.28 -6.34 0.76
N LEU A 45 -18.52 -6.69 0.35
CA LEU A 45 -18.96 -8.08 0.33
C LEU A 45 -18.17 -8.94 -0.68
N VAL A 46 -17.75 -8.37 -1.82
CA VAL A 46 -16.89 -9.07 -2.79
C VAL A 46 -15.52 -9.35 -2.18
N GLY A 47 -14.89 -8.37 -1.53
CA GLY A 47 -13.63 -8.56 -0.83
C GLY A 47 -13.74 -9.62 0.27
N ASP A 48 -14.77 -9.57 1.12
CA ASP A 48 -15.04 -10.56 2.16
C ASP A 48 -15.25 -11.97 1.58
N TYR A 49 -15.98 -12.06 0.47
CA TYR A 49 -16.16 -13.33 -0.23
C TYR A 49 -14.82 -13.90 -0.71
N MET A 50 -13.96 -13.06 -1.31
CA MET A 50 -12.63 -13.47 -1.76
C MET A 50 -11.76 -13.93 -0.60
N LEU A 51 -11.75 -13.22 0.54
CA LEU A 51 -11.05 -13.65 1.76
C LEU A 51 -11.58 -14.99 2.28
N SER A 52 -12.88 -15.20 2.26
CA SER A 52 -13.47 -16.50 2.65
C SER A 52 -13.03 -17.64 1.73
N ARG A 53 -12.88 -17.37 0.42
CA ARG A 53 -12.38 -18.36 -0.55
C ARG A 53 -10.92 -18.72 -0.28
N ILE A 54 -10.10 -17.78 0.16
CA ILE A 54 -8.71 -18.06 0.57
C ILE A 54 -8.68 -19.07 1.72
N LEU A 55 -9.50 -18.86 2.75
CA LEU A 55 -9.59 -19.76 3.90
C LEU A 55 -10.01 -21.16 3.46
N LEU A 56 -11.07 -21.27 2.66
CA LEU A 56 -11.57 -22.56 2.17
C LEU A 56 -10.53 -23.30 1.32
N LEU A 57 -9.89 -22.62 0.36
CA LEU A 57 -8.87 -23.22 -0.49
C LEU A 57 -7.67 -23.72 0.30
N SER A 58 -7.25 -22.98 1.33
CA SER A 58 -6.14 -23.38 2.20
C SER A 58 -6.48 -24.64 3.02
N LEU A 59 -7.72 -24.75 3.51
CA LEU A 59 -8.20 -25.90 4.28
C LEU A 59 -8.41 -27.14 3.38
N GLU A 60 -9.00 -26.98 2.20
CA GLU A 60 -9.21 -28.07 1.23
C GLU A 60 -7.88 -28.72 0.81
N LYS A 61 -6.79 -27.97 0.80
CA LYS A 61 -5.45 -28.44 0.43
C LYS A 61 -4.63 -28.93 1.63
N GLU A 62 -5.19 -28.89 2.84
CA GLU A 62 -4.51 -29.24 4.09
C GLU A 62 -3.16 -28.51 4.28
N ASN A 63 -2.99 -27.38 3.64
CA ASN A 63 -1.74 -26.60 3.66
C ASN A 63 -1.77 -25.53 4.75
N THR A 64 -1.61 -25.98 5.99
CA THR A 64 -1.66 -25.10 7.19
C THR A 64 -0.54 -24.06 7.22
N ASP A 65 0.60 -24.33 6.59
CA ASP A 65 1.72 -23.40 6.59
C ASP A 65 1.45 -22.24 5.62
N LEU A 66 0.92 -22.49 4.44
CA LEU A 66 0.45 -21.44 3.55
C LEU A 66 -0.68 -20.62 4.17
N LEU A 67 -1.62 -21.28 4.86
CA LEU A 67 -2.70 -20.57 5.56
C LEU A 67 -2.16 -19.59 6.61
N LYS A 68 -1.19 -20.03 7.44
CA LYS A 68 -0.57 -19.16 8.45
C LYS A 68 0.11 -17.95 7.84
N VAL A 69 0.86 -18.15 6.75
CA VAL A 69 1.61 -17.08 6.08
C VAL A 69 0.65 -16.07 5.45
N VAL A 70 -0.40 -16.54 4.77
CA VAL A 70 -1.42 -15.68 4.16
C VAL A 70 -2.23 -14.94 5.24
N ALA A 71 -2.64 -15.61 6.31
CA ALA A 71 -3.36 -14.98 7.41
C ALA A 71 -2.53 -13.90 8.12
N ARG A 72 -1.21 -14.11 8.26
CA ARG A 72 -0.29 -13.07 8.75
C ARG A 72 -0.28 -11.87 7.83
N ALA A 73 -0.17 -12.08 6.51
CA ALA A 73 -0.20 -10.98 5.55
C ALA A 73 -1.49 -10.15 5.63
N VAL A 74 -2.66 -10.81 5.69
CA VAL A 74 -3.96 -10.13 5.87
C VAL A 74 -3.93 -9.23 7.10
N ARG A 75 -3.47 -9.76 8.24
CA ARG A 75 -3.38 -8.99 9.48
C ARG A 75 -2.44 -7.80 9.33
N GLU A 76 -1.23 -8.02 8.85
CA GLU A 76 -0.22 -6.97 8.72
C GLU A 76 -0.67 -5.86 7.76
N MET A 77 -1.23 -6.21 6.61
CA MET A 77 -1.76 -5.23 5.65
C MET A 77 -2.88 -4.39 6.28
N SER A 78 -3.81 -5.02 6.98
CA SER A 78 -4.89 -4.32 7.68
C SER A 78 -4.38 -3.41 8.80
N GLU A 79 -3.41 -3.89 9.60
CA GLU A 79 -2.76 -3.07 10.64
C GLU A 79 -2.02 -1.87 10.04
N GLY A 80 -1.35 -2.06 8.89
CA GLY A 80 -0.65 -1.00 8.16
C GLY A 80 -1.60 0.08 7.66
N GLU A 81 -2.75 -0.33 7.08
CA GLU A 81 -3.79 0.59 6.64
C GLU A 81 -4.40 1.39 7.78
N LEU A 82 -4.76 0.71 8.87
CA LEU A 82 -5.29 1.38 10.07
C LEU A 82 -4.30 2.38 10.67
N LEU A 83 -3.01 2.02 10.72
CA LEU A 83 -1.95 2.92 11.20
C LEU A 83 -1.81 4.14 10.28
N GLN A 84 -1.82 3.94 8.96
CA GLN A 84 -1.77 5.02 7.98
C GLN A 84 -2.95 6.00 8.16
N LEU A 85 -4.17 5.48 8.26
CA LEU A 85 -5.39 6.29 8.45
C LEU A 85 -5.38 7.04 9.79
N GLU A 86 -4.90 6.42 10.87
CA GLU A 86 -4.77 7.08 12.18
C GLU A 86 -3.81 8.27 12.08
N LYS A 87 -2.64 8.06 11.49
CA LYS A 87 -1.58 9.07 11.43
C LYS A 87 -1.85 10.18 10.40
N ALA A 88 -2.51 9.86 9.29
CA ALA A 88 -2.91 10.85 8.29
C ALA A 88 -3.78 11.97 8.89
N ARG A 89 -4.65 11.66 9.85
CA ARG A 89 -5.52 12.65 10.52
C ARG A 89 -4.75 13.75 11.24
N HIS A 90 -3.56 13.45 11.74
CA HIS A 90 -2.76 14.39 12.55
C HIS A 90 -1.61 15.02 11.78
N LEU A 91 -1.24 14.49 10.61
CA LEU A 91 -0.05 14.84 9.82
C LEU A 91 1.24 14.81 10.67
N ASP A 92 1.33 13.87 11.61
CA ASP A 92 2.45 13.68 12.54
C ASP A 92 3.27 12.42 12.23
N ILE A 93 3.31 12.03 10.96
CA ILE A 93 4.06 10.86 10.50
C ILE A 93 5.56 11.16 10.53
N THR A 94 6.29 10.41 11.34
CA THR A 94 7.77 10.39 11.33
C THR A 94 8.29 9.37 10.31
N GLU A 95 9.59 9.40 10.02
CA GLU A 95 10.20 8.40 9.15
C GLU A 95 10.03 6.98 9.70
N GLU A 96 10.13 6.79 11.02
CA GLU A 96 9.94 5.47 11.65
C GLU A 96 8.52 4.95 11.43
N ILE A 97 7.51 5.81 11.61
CA ILE A 97 6.10 5.46 11.37
C ILE A 97 5.88 5.17 9.88
N TYR A 98 6.45 5.98 8.99
CA TYR A 98 6.39 5.74 7.55
C TYR A 98 6.94 4.35 7.20
N PHE A 99 8.14 4.00 7.68
CA PHE A 99 8.72 2.68 7.44
C PHE A 99 7.87 1.54 8.03
N GLU A 100 7.24 1.75 9.17
CA GLU A 100 6.33 0.77 9.75
C GLU A 100 5.08 0.57 8.86
N VAL A 101 4.48 1.66 8.37
CA VAL A 101 3.32 1.62 7.47
C VAL A 101 3.65 0.87 6.19
N ILE A 102 4.71 1.25 5.47
CA ILE A 102 5.03 0.62 4.18
C ILE A 102 5.48 -0.83 4.34
N ARG A 103 6.12 -1.19 5.44
CA ARG A 103 6.48 -2.57 5.75
C ARG A 103 5.24 -3.42 5.91
N LYS A 104 4.25 -2.95 6.68
CA LYS A 104 3.01 -3.67 6.93
C LYS A 104 2.09 -3.66 5.71
N LYS A 105 1.81 -2.50 5.14
CA LYS A 105 0.83 -2.34 4.05
C LYS A 105 1.31 -2.95 2.73
N THR A 106 2.55 -2.70 2.33
CA THR A 106 3.07 -3.08 1.00
C THR A 106 4.05 -4.24 1.05
N ALA A 107 5.08 -4.14 1.91
CA ALA A 107 6.16 -5.11 1.90
C ALA A 107 5.75 -6.48 2.45
N SER A 108 4.78 -6.54 3.37
CA SER A 108 4.28 -7.79 3.94
C SER A 108 3.74 -8.76 2.88
N LEU A 109 3.02 -8.26 1.88
CA LEU A 109 2.51 -9.11 0.79
C LEU A 109 3.65 -9.64 -0.09
N ILE A 110 4.63 -8.81 -0.44
CA ILE A 110 5.79 -9.22 -1.26
C ILE A 110 6.64 -10.23 -0.50
N ALA A 111 6.85 -10.00 0.81
CA ALA A 111 7.51 -10.96 1.69
C ALA A 111 6.77 -12.30 1.73
N THR A 112 5.44 -12.25 1.84
CA THR A 112 4.58 -13.43 1.81
C THR A 112 4.67 -14.19 0.49
N CYS A 113 4.76 -13.50 -0.65
CA CYS A 113 4.97 -14.15 -1.95
C CYS A 113 6.27 -14.97 -1.99
N CYS A 114 7.37 -14.38 -1.51
CA CYS A 114 8.68 -15.04 -1.49
C CYS A 114 8.69 -16.22 -0.52
N GLU A 115 8.14 -16.06 0.67
CA GLU A 115 8.01 -17.11 1.68
C GLU A 115 7.12 -18.26 1.22
N ALA A 116 5.95 -17.96 0.65
CA ALA A 116 5.04 -18.96 0.10
C ALA A 116 5.67 -19.74 -1.06
N GLY A 117 6.55 -19.11 -1.84
CA GLY A 117 7.36 -19.77 -2.85
C GLY A 117 8.25 -20.86 -2.24
N ALA A 118 9.00 -20.56 -1.17
CA ALA A 118 9.85 -21.51 -0.46
C ALA A 118 9.04 -22.68 0.13
N ILE A 119 7.91 -22.39 0.79
CA ILE A 119 7.00 -23.39 1.35
C ILE A 119 6.47 -24.31 0.24
N SER A 120 6.06 -23.75 -0.90
CA SER A 120 5.40 -24.49 -1.97
C SER A 120 6.30 -25.53 -2.67
N VAL A 121 7.60 -25.44 -2.51
CA VAL A 121 8.59 -26.41 -3.03
C VAL A 121 9.21 -27.27 -1.92
N GLY A 122 8.67 -27.21 -0.69
CA GLY A 122 9.16 -27.98 0.45
C GLY A 122 10.49 -27.48 1.03
N ASN A 123 10.93 -26.27 0.69
CA ASN A 123 12.25 -25.73 1.04
C ASN A 123 12.16 -24.80 2.27
N THR A 124 11.58 -25.33 3.35
CA THR A 124 11.27 -24.57 4.57
C THR A 124 12.49 -23.95 5.26
N GLN A 125 13.70 -24.51 5.03
CA GLN A 125 14.95 -23.95 5.55
C GLN A 125 15.26 -22.53 5.02
N TYR A 126 14.71 -22.13 3.87
CA TYR A 126 14.88 -20.79 3.29
C TYR A 126 13.70 -19.87 3.54
N GLN A 127 12.69 -20.31 4.26
CA GLN A 127 11.45 -19.56 4.48
C GLN A 127 11.72 -18.16 5.06
N GLU A 128 12.47 -18.09 6.14
CA GLU A 128 12.81 -16.81 6.80
C GLU A 128 13.67 -15.91 5.90
N CYS A 129 14.66 -16.46 5.25
CA CYS A 129 15.53 -15.71 4.34
C CYS A 129 14.73 -15.12 3.16
N MET A 130 13.80 -15.90 2.59
CA MET A 130 12.93 -15.45 1.50
C MET A 130 11.92 -14.40 1.97
N PHE A 131 11.40 -14.52 3.20
CA PHE A 131 10.57 -13.50 3.80
C PHE A 131 11.33 -12.17 3.91
N LEU A 132 12.51 -12.15 4.54
CA LEU A 132 13.34 -10.95 4.70
C LEU A 132 13.75 -10.33 3.35
N PHE A 133 14.07 -11.17 2.37
CA PHE A 133 14.35 -10.69 1.01
C PHE A 133 13.15 -9.99 0.40
N GLY A 134 11.96 -10.61 0.48
CA GLY A 134 10.73 -10.04 -0.05
C GLY A 134 10.34 -8.74 0.67
N GLU A 135 10.53 -8.67 1.99
CA GLU A 135 10.27 -7.45 2.77
C GLU A 135 11.19 -6.30 2.31
N ALA A 136 12.49 -6.55 2.16
CA ALA A 136 13.43 -5.53 1.68
C ALA A 136 13.09 -5.04 0.26
N VAL A 137 12.71 -5.94 -0.64
CA VAL A 137 12.24 -5.60 -1.99
C VAL A 137 10.97 -4.77 -1.94
N GLY A 138 10.02 -5.13 -1.08
CA GLY A 138 8.75 -4.43 -0.93
C GLY A 138 8.93 -3.00 -0.39
N ILE A 139 9.81 -2.81 0.59
CA ILE A 139 10.16 -1.48 1.11
C ILE A 139 10.81 -0.64 0.00
N ALA A 140 11.79 -1.19 -0.71
CA ALA A 140 12.46 -0.48 -1.80
C ALA A 140 11.50 -0.12 -2.94
N PHE A 141 10.54 -1.01 -3.24
CA PHE A 141 9.48 -0.78 -4.23
C PHE A 141 8.62 0.42 -3.84
N GLN A 142 8.14 0.47 -2.57
CA GLN A 142 7.28 1.56 -2.12
C GLN A 142 8.02 2.90 -2.10
N ILE A 143 9.25 2.94 -1.59
CA ILE A 143 10.06 4.17 -1.60
C ILE A 143 10.22 4.69 -3.04
N LYS A 144 10.44 3.79 -3.99
CA LYS A 144 10.60 4.16 -5.40
C LYS A 144 9.29 4.68 -5.99
N ASP A 145 8.15 4.08 -5.65
CA ASP A 145 6.83 4.54 -6.10
C ASP A 145 6.54 5.95 -5.57
N ASP A 146 6.80 6.19 -4.30
CA ASP A 146 6.63 7.50 -3.64
C ASP A 146 7.54 8.58 -4.29
N ILE A 147 8.78 8.25 -4.65
CA ILE A 147 9.68 9.19 -5.35
C ILE A 147 9.13 9.54 -6.74
N PHE A 148 8.50 8.58 -7.42
CA PHE A 148 7.94 8.84 -8.75
C PHE A 148 6.76 9.80 -8.73
N ASP A 149 6.04 9.94 -7.62
CA ASP A 149 4.95 10.91 -7.48
C ASP A 149 5.45 12.36 -7.55
N TYR A 150 6.74 12.61 -7.27
CA TYR A 150 7.40 13.91 -7.35
C TYR A 150 8.26 14.08 -8.61
N GLY A 151 8.46 13.03 -9.40
CA GLY A 151 9.33 13.05 -10.56
C GLY A 151 8.72 13.81 -11.74
N SER A 152 9.53 14.64 -12.41
CA SER A 152 9.15 15.37 -13.63
C SER A 152 9.13 14.51 -14.91
N ASP A 153 9.45 13.22 -14.81
CA ASP A 153 9.53 12.32 -15.96
C ASP A 153 8.14 11.96 -16.49
N ASN A 154 7.65 12.74 -17.47
CA ASN A 154 6.43 12.47 -18.25
C ASN A 154 6.37 11.07 -18.91
N LYS A 155 7.42 10.25 -18.75
CA LYS A 155 7.50 8.90 -19.34
C LYS A 155 6.55 7.89 -18.72
N ILE A 156 6.08 8.13 -17.51
CA ILE A 156 5.20 7.19 -16.79
C ILE A 156 3.73 7.51 -17.00
N GLY A 157 3.40 8.71 -17.53
CA GLY A 157 2.01 9.09 -17.85
C GLY A 157 1.08 9.27 -16.64
N LYS A 158 1.62 9.27 -15.40
CA LYS A 158 0.85 9.58 -14.18
C LYS A 158 0.95 11.08 -13.87
N PRO A 159 -0.14 11.74 -13.46
CA PRO A 159 -0.05 13.07 -12.89
C PRO A 159 0.79 13.04 -11.61
N THR A 160 1.63 14.05 -11.38
CA THR A 160 2.44 14.21 -10.18
C THR A 160 1.63 14.80 -9.02
N GLY A 161 2.04 14.54 -7.77
CA GLY A 161 1.42 15.10 -6.58
C GLY A 161 0.10 14.43 -6.20
N ILE A 162 -0.11 13.17 -6.60
CA ILE A 162 -1.28 12.38 -6.19
C ILE A 162 -1.25 12.16 -4.68
N ASP A 163 -0.08 11.84 -4.11
CA ASP A 163 0.09 11.61 -2.68
C ASP A 163 -0.27 12.86 -1.85
N ILE A 164 0.07 14.06 -2.34
CA ILE A 164 -0.34 15.33 -1.70
C ILE A 164 -1.86 15.48 -1.74
N ARG A 165 -2.50 15.17 -2.88
CA ARG A 165 -3.96 15.22 -3.03
C ARG A 165 -4.66 14.28 -2.07
N GLU A 166 -4.13 13.09 -1.88
CA GLU A 166 -4.65 12.06 -0.98
C GLU A 166 -4.22 12.25 0.48
N GLN A 167 -3.51 13.36 0.78
CA GLN A 167 -2.99 13.68 2.12
C GLN A 167 -2.05 12.61 2.69
N LYS A 168 -1.38 11.87 1.81
CA LYS A 168 -0.40 10.85 2.18
C LYS A 168 0.94 11.51 2.50
N MET A 169 1.43 11.24 3.69
CA MET A 169 2.75 11.70 4.16
C MET A 169 3.81 10.68 3.72
N THR A 170 4.30 10.83 2.50
CA THR A 170 5.33 9.95 1.92
C THR A 170 6.74 10.41 2.28
N LEU A 171 7.74 9.53 2.10
CA LEU A 171 9.11 9.80 2.53
C LEU A 171 9.71 11.10 1.98
N PRO A 172 9.56 11.44 0.68
CA PRO A 172 10.06 12.72 0.15
C PRO A 172 9.45 13.92 0.89
N LEU A 173 8.15 13.90 1.15
CA LEU A 173 7.45 14.96 1.85
C LEU A 173 7.89 15.09 3.31
N ILE A 174 8.01 13.97 4.03
CA ILE A 174 8.49 13.91 5.42
C ILE A 174 9.89 14.50 5.52
N TYR A 175 10.79 14.04 4.63
CA TYR A 175 12.17 14.54 4.58
C TYR A 175 12.20 16.05 4.35
N THR A 176 11.44 16.54 3.38
CA THR A 176 11.39 17.98 3.07
C THR A 176 10.87 18.79 4.25
N ILE A 177 9.75 18.39 4.86
CA ILE A 177 9.18 19.08 6.04
C ILE A 177 10.19 19.20 7.19
N ASN A 178 11.06 18.18 7.34
CA ASN A 178 12.07 18.17 8.41
C ASN A 178 13.31 19.02 8.09
N ASN A 179 13.57 19.36 6.82
CA ASN A 179 14.81 20.01 6.38
C ASN A 179 14.62 21.41 5.78
N VAL A 180 13.41 21.89 5.58
CA VAL A 180 13.14 23.23 5.04
C VAL A 180 12.98 24.29 6.12
N SER A 181 12.88 25.57 5.69
CA SER A 181 12.60 26.69 6.60
C SER A 181 11.26 26.52 7.31
N GLN A 182 11.11 27.14 8.50
CA GLN A 182 9.83 27.12 9.24
C GLN A 182 8.67 27.68 8.41
N LYS A 183 8.94 28.62 7.50
CA LYS A 183 7.95 29.20 6.59
C LYS A 183 7.48 28.14 5.57
N ASP A 184 8.43 27.49 4.89
CA ASP A 184 8.12 26.49 3.87
C ASP A 184 7.47 25.24 4.49
N ARG A 185 7.91 24.84 5.68
CA ARG A 185 7.26 23.80 6.46
C ARG A 185 5.79 24.10 6.73
N SER A 186 5.50 25.32 7.18
CA SER A 186 4.12 25.72 7.46
C SER A 186 3.29 25.81 6.19
N GLU A 187 3.89 26.24 5.08
CA GLU A 187 3.26 26.26 3.76
C GLU A 187 2.91 24.84 3.29
N LEU A 188 3.87 23.90 3.32
CA LEU A 188 3.67 22.49 2.93
C LEU A 188 2.56 21.83 3.74
N LEU A 189 2.62 21.94 5.07
CA LEU A 189 1.58 21.36 5.94
C LEU A 189 0.19 21.98 5.69
N ASN A 190 0.13 23.28 5.38
CA ASN A 190 -1.14 23.92 5.02
C ASN A 190 -1.65 23.43 3.65
N ILE A 191 -0.77 23.23 2.68
CA ILE A 191 -1.18 22.69 1.37
C ILE A 191 -1.76 21.28 1.53
N VAL A 192 -1.05 20.39 2.19
CA VAL A 192 -1.50 19.02 2.40
C VAL A 192 -2.83 18.95 3.15
N ARG A 193 -3.01 19.82 4.16
CA ARG A 193 -4.21 19.78 5.02
C ARG A 193 -5.42 20.44 4.39
N ASN A 194 -5.25 21.59 3.73
CA ASN A 194 -6.34 22.51 3.42
C ASN A 194 -6.45 22.87 1.93
N LYS A 195 -5.43 22.55 1.10
CA LYS A 195 -5.36 22.95 -0.30
C LYS A 195 -4.94 21.80 -1.22
N ASN A 196 -5.13 20.60 -0.76
CA ASN A 196 -4.75 19.38 -1.48
C ASN A 196 -5.57 19.10 -2.76
N GLU A 197 -6.64 19.85 -3.01
CA GLU A 197 -7.41 19.80 -4.27
C GLU A 197 -7.03 20.91 -5.25
N ASP A 198 -6.33 21.96 -4.79
CA ASP A 198 -5.92 23.08 -5.65
C ASP A 198 -4.64 22.73 -6.43
N ALA A 199 -4.78 22.62 -7.76
CA ALA A 199 -3.69 22.23 -8.64
C ALA A 199 -2.45 23.14 -8.53
N SER A 200 -2.63 24.44 -8.31
CA SER A 200 -1.52 25.39 -8.16
C SER A 200 -0.77 25.19 -6.85
N SER A 201 -1.49 24.90 -5.77
CA SER A 201 -0.89 24.58 -4.47
C SER A 201 -0.16 23.25 -4.50
N ILE A 202 -0.72 22.22 -5.15
CA ILE A 202 -0.06 20.92 -5.33
C ILE A 202 1.25 21.11 -6.12
N ALA A 203 1.23 21.80 -7.26
CA ALA A 203 2.43 22.08 -8.03
C ALA A 203 3.50 22.79 -7.19
N ARG A 204 3.10 23.78 -6.38
CA ARG A 204 4.00 24.48 -5.45
C ARG A 204 4.60 23.54 -4.40
N ALA A 205 3.82 22.60 -3.87
CA ALA A 205 4.32 21.64 -2.90
C ALA A 205 5.30 20.66 -3.55
N VAL A 206 5.02 20.18 -4.78
CA VAL A 206 5.94 19.36 -5.56
C VAL A 206 7.26 20.09 -5.81
N ASP A 207 7.22 21.38 -6.22
CA ASP A 207 8.42 22.20 -6.41
C ASP A 207 9.26 22.39 -5.14
N LEU A 208 8.65 22.35 -3.96
CA LEU A 208 9.37 22.44 -2.68
C LEU A 208 10.02 21.11 -2.27
N VAL A 209 9.50 19.97 -2.77
CA VAL A 209 10.00 18.64 -2.48
C VAL A 209 11.16 18.25 -3.39
N ILE A 210 11.19 18.72 -4.63
CA ILE A 210 12.27 18.48 -5.61
C ILE A 210 13.49 19.37 -5.29
#